data_7ac193218f04d465d6e8c0b0804ca3b2
#
_entry.id   7ac193218f04d465d6e8c0b0804ca3b2
#
_cell.length_a   1.000
_cell.length_b   1.000
_cell.length_c   1.000
_cell.angle_alpha   90.00
_cell.angle_beta   90.00
_cell.angle_gamma   90.00
#
_symmetry.space_group_name_H-M   'P 1'
#
loop_
_entity.id
_entity.type
_entity.pdbx_description
1 polymer ?
#
loop_
_entity_poly.entity_id
_entity_poly.type
_entity_poly.pdbx_seq_one_letter_code
_entity_poly.pdbx_strand_id
1 'polypeptide(L)'
;LLTQVGIDHIVVSSTYEEANKGYDDPIEMVKEQALGKARAAVGVPEGSIVLGADTIVVLDNQVLGKPHDESEARHMLERLSGQVHSVITGVALLIKGQEIVFHNETKVYFKKLAPFEIESYIASGEPMDKAGAYGIQGKGALWVEKIEGSYTNVVGLPVEHVYDELCKALGAK
;
A
#
# COMPACT_ATOMS: atom_id res chain seq x y z
N LEU A 1 -9.95 2.58 6.19
CA LEU A 1 -9.06 3.28 7.13
C LEU A 1 -9.55 4.70 7.44
N LEU A 2 -9.81 5.57 6.45
CA LEU A 2 -10.30 6.93 6.70
C LEU A 2 -11.61 6.94 7.49
N THR A 3 -12.59 6.10 7.12
CA THR A 3 -13.84 5.92 7.88
C THR A 3 -13.59 5.50 9.32
N GLN A 4 -12.63 4.62 9.55
CA GLN A 4 -12.29 4.11 10.88
C GLN A 4 -11.79 5.21 11.82
N VAL A 5 -11.12 6.23 11.28
CA VAL A 5 -10.60 7.37 12.04
C VAL A 5 -11.50 8.62 11.95
N GLY A 6 -12.71 8.48 11.40
CA GLY A 6 -13.70 9.54 11.35
C GLY A 6 -13.42 10.65 10.34
N ILE A 7 -12.63 10.37 9.30
CA ILE A 7 -12.41 11.31 8.18
C ILE A 7 -13.45 11.03 7.10
N ASP A 8 -14.36 12.00 6.92
CA ASP A 8 -15.37 11.91 5.85
C ASP A 8 -14.70 11.98 4.48
N HIS A 9 -15.07 11.06 3.61
CA HIS A 9 -14.51 10.97 2.26
C HIS A 9 -15.47 10.29 1.29
N ILE A 10 -15.21 10.51 0.01
CA ILE A 10 -15.83 9.77 -1.09
C ILE A 10 -14.73 9.03 -1.86
N VAL A 11 -15.06 7.85 -2.37
CA VAL A 11 -14.16 7.10 -3.25
C VAL A 11 -14.49 7.46 -4.69
N VAL A 12 -13.46 7.87 -5.44
CA VAL A 12 -13.56 8.20 -6.87
C VAL A 12 -12.63 7.30 -7.68
N SER A 13 -12.95 7.09 -8.94
CA SER A 13 -12.08 6.35 -9.86
C SER A 13 -10.91 7.23 -10.32
N SER A 14 -9.80 6.57 -10.67
CA SER A 14 -8.67 7.20 -11.33
C SER A 14 -8.45 6.55 -12.69
N THR A 15 -8.14 7.34 -13.69
CA THR A 15 -7.76 6.86 -15.03
C THR A 15 -6.26 6.65 -15.20
N TYR A 16 -5.51 6.75 -14.11
CA TYR A 16 -4.07 6.54 -14.12
C TYR A 16 -3.72 5.08 -14.40
N GLU A 17 -2.86 4.86 -15.37
CA GLU A 17 -2.31 3.54 -15.68
C GLU A 17 -0.98 3.36 -14.93
N GLU A 18 -0.92 2.36 -14.04
CA GLU A 18 0.27 2.07 -13.26
C GLU A 18 1.40 1.57 -14.17
N ALA A 19 2.52 2.28 -14.18
CA ALA A 19 3.72 1.86 -14.87
C ALA A 19 4.68 1.18 -13.88
N ASN A 20 4.75 -0.14 -13.89
CA ASN A 20 5.64 -0.92 -13.03
C ASN A 20 7.07 -1.05 -13.58
N LYS A 21 7.42 -0.30 -14.64
CA LYS A 21 8.72 -0.40 -15.32
C LYS A 21 9.41 0.95 -15.38
N GLY A 22 10.72 0.94 -15.11
CA GLY A 22 11.58 2.11 -15.31
C GLY A 22 11.94 2.87 -14.03
N TYR A 23 11.61 2.32 -12.85
CA TYR A 23 12.05 2.89 -11.58
C TYR A 23 13.20 2.07 -10.99
N ASP A 24 14.31 2.75 -10.71
CA ASP A 24 15.44 2.15 -9.97
C ASP A 24 15.22 2.22 -8.46
N ASP A 25 14.38 3.17 -8.01
CA ASP A 25 14.04 3.39 -6.60
C ASP A 25 12.56 3.09 -6.33
N PRO A 26 12.26 2.08 -5.48
CA PRO A 26 10.89 1.75 -5.07
C PRO A 26 10.14 2.92 -4.38
N ILE A 27 10.86 3.80 -3.68
CA ILE A 27 10.26 4.95 -3.00
C ILE A 27 9.76 5.98 -4.02
N GLU A 28 10.57 6.31 -5.01
CA GLU A 28 10.15 7.23 -6.08
C GLU A 28 9.00 6.62 -6.88
N MET A 29 9.02 5.32 -7.14
CA MET A 29 7.93 4.62 -7.81
C MET A 29 6.59 4.83 -7.09
N VAL A 30 6.48 4.52 -5.80
CA VAL A 30 5.19 4.64 -5.08
C VAL A 30 4.73 6.08 -4.95
N LYS A 31 5.66 7.03 -4.83
CA LYS A 31 5.33 8.46 -4.78
C LYS A 31 4.76 8.95 -6.10
N GLU A 32 5.38 8.61 -7.22
CA GLU A 32 4.89 8.97 -8.55
C GLU A 32 3.56 8.30 -8.87
N GLN A 33 3.39 7.03 -8.51
CA GLN A 33 2.12 6.34 -8.72
C GLN A 33 0.99 6.93 -7.87
N ALA A 34 1.25 7.24 -6.60
CA ALA A 34 0.29 7.91 -5.74
C ALA A 34 -0.13 9.28 -6.30
N LEU A 35 0.84 10.08 -6.77
CA LEU A 35 0.59 11.37 -7.38
C LEU A 35 -0.17 11.25 -8.71
N GLY A 36 0.21 10.31 -9.56
CA GLY A 36 -0.50 10.01 -10.81
C GLY A 36 -1.95 9.63 -10.57
N LYS A 37 -2.22 8.76 -9.59
CA LYS A 37 -3.60 8.38 -9.18
C LYS A 37 -4.40 9.58 -8.70
N ALA A 38 -3.81 10.45 -7.88
CA ALA A 38 -4.48 11.65 -7.39
C ALA A 38 -4.80 12.64 -8.51
N ARG A 39 -3.86 12.91 -9.41
CA ARG A 39 -4.03 13.83 -10.54
C ARG A 39 -5.07 13.36 -11.56
N ALA A 40 -5.17 12.05 -11.75
CA ALA A 40 -6.09 11.42 -12.71
C ALA A 40 -7.45 11.04 -12.08
N ALA A 41 -7.76 11.51 -10.87
CA ALA A 41 -9.04 11.27 -10.23
C ALA A 41 -10.19 11.95 -10.99
N VAL A 42 -11.30 11.23 -11.20
CA VAL A 42 -12.45 11.66 -11.99
C VAL A 42 -13.66 11.90 -11.11
N GLY A 43 -14.44 12.95 -11.42
CA GLY A 43 -15.67 13.26 -10.68
C GLY A 43 -15.43 13.88 -9.31
N VAL A 44 -14.29 14.53 -9.12
CA VAL A 44 -13.91 15.20 -7.88
C VAL A 44 -14.73 16.49 -7.72
N PRO A 45 -15.47 16.69 -6.61
CA PRO A 45 -16.17 17.94 -6.33
C PRO A 45 -15.20 19.12 -6.19
N GLU A 46 -15.62 20.30 -6.62
CA GLU A 46 -14.82 21.52 -6.50
C GLU A 46 -14.46 21.80 -5.02
N GLY A 47 -13.23 22.22 -4.78
CA GLY A 47 -12.73 22.53 -3.44
C GLY A 47 -12.38 21.32 -2.58
N SER A 48 -12.53 20.09 -3.10
CA SER A 48 -12.13 18.89 -2.38
C SER A 48 -10.62 18.75 -2.26
N ILE A 49 -10.19 18.03 -1.23
CA ILE A 49 -8.84 17.49 -1.12
C ILE A 49 -8.84 16.14 -1.82
N VAL A 50 -7.88 15.92 -2.71
CA VAL A 50 -7.71 14.62 -3.36
C VAL A 50 -6.57 13.87 -2.72
N LEU A 51 -6.82 12.62 -2.34
CA LEU A 51 -5.82 11.70 -1.80
C LEU A 51 -5.63 10.53 -2.78
N GLY A 52 -4.39 10.33 -3.20
CA GLY A 52 -3.96 9.13 -3.92
C GLY A 52 -2.95 8.35 -3.08
N ALA A 53 -2.99 7.04 -3.15
CA ALA A 53 -2.03 6.17 -2.48
C ALA A 53 -1.65 4.99 -3.36
N ASP A 54 -0.42 4.52 -3.19
CA ASP A 54 0.10 3.32 -3.83
C ASP A 54 0.98 2.55 -2.85
N THR A 55 0.85 1.21 -2.83
CA THR A 55 1.55 0.35 -1.87
C THR A 55 2.25 -0.79 -2.58
N ILE A 56 3.51 -0.99 -2.25
CA ILE A 56 4.33 -2.10 -2.74
C ILE A 56 4.96 -2.88 -1.59
N VAL A 57 5.30 -4.13 -1.88
CA VAL A 57 6.14 -4.98 -1.03
C VAL A 57 7.52 -5.07 -1.65
N VAL A 58 8.57 -4.93 -0.83
CA VAL A 58 9.96 -5.00 -1.28
C VAL A 58 10.71 -6.06 -0.46
N LEU A 59 11.30 -7.02 -1.15
CA LEU A 59 12.18 -8.04 -0.58
C LEU A 59 13.49 -8.06 -1.37
N ASP A 60 14.63 -7.97 -0.70
CA ASP A 60 15.96 -7.98 -1.31
C ASP A 60 16.11 -6.99 -2.48
N ASN A 61 15.62 -5.76 -2.29
CA ASN A 61 15.57 -4.69 -3.29
C ASN A 61 14.71 -5.02 -4.53
N GLN A 62 13.88 -6.06 -4.47
CA GLN A 62 12.94 -6.40 -5.54
C GLN A 62 11.52 -6.06 -5.15
N VAL A 63 10.82 -5.36 -6.01
CA VAL A 63 9.40 -5.06 -5.84
C VAL A 63 8.57 -6.31 -6.15
N LEU A 64 7.74 -6.70 -5.20
CA LEU A 64 6.73 -7.74 -5.36
C LEU A 64 5.38 -7.05 -5.56
N GLY A 65 4.90 -7.04 -6.79
CA GLY A 65 3.59 -6.50 -7.16
C GLY A 65 2.45 -7.46 -6.80
N LYS A 66 1.30 -7.27 -7.44
CA LYS A 66 0.18 -8.21 -7.38
C LYS A 66 0.51 -9.43 -8.24
N PRO A 67 0.24 -10.65 -7.77
CA PRO A 67 0.49 -11.85 -8.56
C PRO A 67 -0.49 -11.92 -9.76
N HIS A 68 0.00 -12.38 -10.89
CA HIS A 68 -0.82 -12.58 -12.09
C HIS A 68 -1.62 -13.88 -12.04
N ASP A 69 -1.09 -14.89 -11.32
CA ASP A 69 -1.71 -16.19 -11.16
C ASP A 69 -1.33 -16.83 -9.80
N GLU A 70 -1.92 -18.00 -9.51
CA GLU A 70 -1.67 -18.75 -8.28
C GLU A 70 -0.23 -19.24 -8.16
N SER A 71 0.44 -19.52 -9.28
CA SER A 71 1.84 -19.95 -9.30
C SER A 71 2.77 -18.82 -8.86
N GLU A 72 2.53 -17.61 -9.34
CA GLU A 72 3.28 -16.42 -8.93
C GLU A 72 2.99 -16.07 -7.47
N ALA A 73 1.73 -16.15 -7.03
CA ALA A 73 1.36 -15.96 -5.63
C ALA A 73 2.13 -16.94 -4.71
N ARG A 74 2.19 -18.21 -5.08
CA ARG A 74 2.95 -19.25 -4.36
C ARG A 74 4.42 -18.86 -4.26
N HIS A 75 5.03 -18.52 -5.38
CA HIS A 75 6.44 -18.15 -5.43
C HIS A 75 6.75 -16.91 -4.55
N MET A 76 5.89 -15.90 -4.57
CA MET A 76 6.02 -14.72 -3.70
C MET A 76 5.96 -15.11 -2.22
N LEU A 77 4.97 -15.92 -1.82
CA LEU A 77 4.80 -16.34 -0.43
C LEU A 77 5.94 -17.25 0.07
N GLU A 78 6.45 -18.14 -0.78
CA GLU A 78 7.65 -18.96 -0.49
C GLU A 78 8.88 -18.08 -0.24
N ARG A 79 9.06 -17.02 -1.03
CA ARG A 79 10.16 -16.07 -0.86
C ARG A 79 10.02 -15.24 0.42
N LEU A 80 8.81 -14.85 0.80
CA LEU A 80 8.54 -14.08 2.01
C LEU A 80 8.61 -14.93 3.29
N SER A 81 8.49 -16.25 3.16
CA SER A 81 8.47 -17.20 4.28
C SER A 81 9.73 -17.12 5.15
N GLY A 82 9.57 -16.75 6.42
CA GLY A 82 10.67 -16.62 7.38
C GLY A 82 11.59 -15.42 7.09
N GLN A 83 11.17 -14.47 6.27
CA GLN A 83 11.96 -13.29 5.89
C GLN A 83 11.41 -12.02 6.53
N VAL A 84 12.25 -10.98 6.50
CA VAL A 84 11.86 -9.60 6.79
C VAL A 84 11.78 -8.86 5.46
N HIS A 85 10.65 -8.21 5.24
CA HIS A 85 10.43 -7.42 4.02
C HIS A 85 9.89 -6.03 4.37
N SER A 86 9.98 -5.10 3.44
CA SER A 86 9.43 -3.76 3.58
C SER A 86 8.10 -3.63 2.86
N VAL A 87 7.14 -2.97 3.51
CA VAL A 87 5.93 -2.45 2.86
C VAL A 87 6.06 -0.95 2.78
N ILE A 88 6.02 -0.42 1.56
CA ILE A 88 6.20 1.00 1.29
C ILE A 88 4.91 1.54 0.67
N THR A 89 4.34 2.56 1.30
CA THR A 89 3.17 3.26 0.75
C THR A 89 3.54 4.70 0.43
N GLY A 90 3.39 5.09 -0.83
CA GLY A 90 3.41 6.47 -1.28
C GLY A 90 2.03 7.09 -1.13
N VAL A 91 1.99 8.35 -0.74
CA VAL A 91 0.75 9.14 -0.60
C VAL A 91 0.93 10.48 -1.28
N ALA A 92 -0.09 10.92 -1.98
CA ALA A 92 -0.17 12.26 -2.55
C ALA A 92 -1.47 12.95 -2.10
N LEU A 93 -1.36 14.18 -1.65
CA LEU A 93 -2.48 15.05 -1.31
C LEU A 93 -2.46 16.26 -2.25
N LEU A 94 -3.56 16.48 -2.96
CA LEU A 94 -3.78 17.69 -3.76
C LEU A 94 -4.70 18.63 -2.96
N ILE A 95 -4.15 19.75 -2.48
CA ILE A 95 -4.85 20.68 -1.60
C ILE A 95 -4.64 22.09 -2.10
N LYS A 96 -5.71 22.81 -2.46
CA LYS A 96 -5.67 24.24 -2.85
C LYS A 96 -4.56 24.55 -3.88
N GLY A 97 -4.37 23.67 -4.85
CA GLY A 97 -3.35 23.81 -5.90
C GLY A 97 -1.92 23.43 -5.49
N GLN A 98 -1.73 22.95 -4.27
CA GLN A 98 -0.46 22.39 -3.80
C GLN A 98 -0.48 20.87 -3.88
N GLU A 99 0.68 20.28 -4.13
CA GLU A 99 0.92 18.84 -4.11
C GLU A 99 1.84 18.50 -2.95
N ILE A 100 1.34 17.69 -2.03
CA ILE A 100 2.11 17.18 -0.89
C ILE A 100 2.30 15.69 -1.16
N VAL A 101 3.55 15.26 -1.35
CA VAL A 101 3.87 13.86 -1.66
C VAL A 101 4.87 13.34 -0.64
N PHE A 102 4.54 12.20 -0.04
CA PHE A 102 5.39 11.56 0.97
C PHE A 102 5.27 10.04 0.88
N HIS A 103 6.05 9.34 1.66
CA HIS A 103 5.96 7.88 1.80
C HIS A 103 6.15 7.46 3.25
N ASN A 104 5.67 6.25 3.54
CA ASN A 104 5.99 5.54 4.77
C ASN A 104 6.51 4.15 4.44
N GLU A 105 7.50 3.69 5.20
CA GLU A 105 8.04 2.34 5.14
C GLU A 105 7.81 1.62 6.46
N THR A 106 7.40 0.35 6.38
CA THR A 106 7.21 -0.52 7.55
C THR A 106 7.85 -1.87 7.27
N LYS A 107 8.69 -2.34 8.18
CA LYS A 107 9.25 -3.69 8.12
C LYS A 107 8.28 -4.69 8.70
N VAL A 108 8.06 -5.77 7.96
CA VAL A 108 7.17 -6.88 8.35
C VAL A 108 8.00 -8.15 8.47
N TYR A 109 7.86 -8.83 9.59
CA TYR A 109 8.57 -10.07 9.93
C TYR A 109 7.62 -11.24 9.80
N PHE A 110 7.88 -12.13 8.86
CA PHE A 110 7.10 -13.35 8.68
C PHE A 110 7.71 -14.51 9.43
N LYS A 111 6.86 -15.33 10.07
CA LYS A 111 7.24 -16.68 10.48
C LYS A 111 7.57 -17.54 9.26
N LYS A 112 8.24 -18.67 9.49
CA LYS A 112 8.39 -19.68 8.45
C LYS A 112 7.03 -20.31 8.15
N LEU A 113 6.63 -20.29 6.89
CA LEU A 113 5.36 -20.82 6.40
C LEU A 113 5.49 -22.30 6.04
N ALA A 114 4.52 -23.10 6.43
CA ALA A 114 4.41 -24.47 5.96
C ALA A 114 3.74 -24.51 4.57
N PRO A 115 4.09 -25.48 3.69
CA PRO A 115 3.48 -25.56 2.36
C PRO A 115 1.95 -25.58 2.38
N PHE A 116 1.33 -26.30 3.32
CA PHE A 116 -0.13 -26.38 3.40
C PHE A 116 -0.79 -25.02 3.74
N GLU A 117 -0.09 -24.14 4.49
CA GLU A 117 -0.59 -22.80 4.82
C GLU A 117 -0.65 -21.93 3.55
N ILE A 118 0.40 -22.00 2.73
CA ILE A 118 0.48 -21.29 1.44
C ILE A 118 -0.65 -21.78 0.51
N GLU A 119 -0.79 -23.10 0.32
CA GLU A 119 -1.82 -23.67 -0.54
C GLU A 119 -3.24 -23.30 -0.09
N SER A 120 -3.51 -23.41 1.22
CA SER A 120 -4.82 -23.04 1.78
C SER A 120 -5.14 -21.55 1.60
N TYR A 121 -4.12 -20.70 1.65
CA TYR A 121 -4.30 -19.26 1.46
C TYR A 121 -4.55 -18.92 -0.01
N ILE A 122 -3.81 -19.53 -0.93
CA ILE A 122 -4.02 -19.36 -2.38
C ILE A 122 -5.42 -19.80 -2.77
N ALA A 123 -5.86 -20.97 -2.27
CA ALA A 123 -7.20 -21.50 -2.52
C ALA A 123 -8.34 -20.57 -2.02
N SER A 124 -8.05 -19.65 -1.10
CA SER A 124 -9.03 -18.64 -0.66
C SER A 124 -9.25 -17.50 -1.65
N GLY A 125 -8.37 -17.34 -2.65
CA GLY A 125 -8.38 -16.22 -3.59
C GLY A 125 -7.90 -14.89 -3.00
N GLU A 126 -7.65 -14.82 -1.69
CA GLU A 126 -7.23 -13.59 -0.98
C GLU A 126 -5.92 -12.99 -1.49
N PRO A 127 -4.89 -13.75 -1.95
CA PRO A 127 -3.63 -13.21 -2.45
C PRO A 127 -3.73 -12.34 -3.69
N MET A 128 -4.72 -12.56 -4.56
CA MET A 128 -4.67 -12.19 -5.97
C MET A 128 -4.74 -10.68 -6.25
N ASP A 129 -5.26 -9.90 -5.34
CA ASP A 129 -5.39 -8.44 -5.47
C ASP A 129 -4.38 -7.65 -4.60
N LYS A 130 -3.40 -8.35 -3.99
CA LYS A 130 -2.50 -7.75 -3.00
C LYS A 130 -1.04 -7.77 -3.43
N ALA A 131 -0.33 -6.66 -3.23
CA ALA A 131 1.12 -6.60 -3.39
C ALA A 131 1.80 -7.61 -2.47
N GLY A 132 2.78 -8.37 -2.98
CA GLY A 132 3.43 -9.45 -2.26
C GLY A 132 2.53 -10.65 -1.94
N ALA A 133 1.36 -10.73 -2.56
CA ALA A 133 0.40 -11.81 -2.44
C ALA A 133 -0.12 -12.07 -1.01
N TYR A 134 -0.18 -11.05 -0.13
CA TYR A 134 -0.79 -11.20 1.20
C TYR A 134 -1.43 -9.92 1.73
N GLY A 135 -2.36 -10.08 2.67
CA GLY A 135 -2.97 -8.97 3.41
C GLY A 135 -2.90 -9.17 4.92
N ILE A 136 -2.40 -8.14 5.65
CA ILE A 136 -2.30 -8.19 7.11
C ILE A 136 -3.66 -8.15 7.81
N GLN A 137 -4.72 -7.70 7.15
CA GLN A 137 -6.07 -7.65 7.70
C GLN A 137 -6.84 -8.97 7.55
N GLY A 138 -6.37 -9.87 6.66
CA GLY A 138 -6.98 -11.17 6.42
C GLY A 138 -6.24 -12.32 7.09
N LYS A 139 -6.29 -13.48 6.46
CA LYS A 139 -5.62 -14.70 6.96
C LYS A 139 -4.10 -14.55 7.00
N GLY A 140 -3.52 -13.66 6.17
CA GLY A 140 -2.09 -13.33 6.20
C GLY A 140 -1.61 -12.79 7.54
N ALA A 141 -2.51 -12.26 8.40
CA ALA A 141 -2.18 -11.86 9.77
C ALA A 141 -1.59 -13.00 10.61
N LEU A 142 -1.92 -14.26 10.31
CA LEU A 142 -1.40 -15.44 11.02
C LEU A 142 0.11 -15.65 10.83
N TRP A 143 0.70 -14.97 9.85
CA TRP A 143 2.09 -15.13 9.45
C TRP A 143 2.99 -14.01 9.93
N VAL A 144 2.41 -12.88 10.33
CA VAL A 144 3.14 -11.72 10.83
C VAL A 144 3.48 -11.90 12.29
N GLU A 145 4.77 -12.05 12.59
CA GLU A 145 5.27 -12.14 13.98
C GLU A 145 5.49 -10.76 14.60
N LYS A 146 5.90 -9.79 13.76
CA LYS A 146 6.24 -8.44 14.20
C LYS A 146 6.16 -7.46 13.04
N ILE A 147 5.88 -6.21 13.35
CA ILE A 147 6.09 -5.07 12.46
C ILE A 147 6.96 -4.01 13.14
N GLU A 148 7.76 -3.29 12.37
CA GLU A 148 8.48 -2.09 12.80
C GLU A 148 8.07 -0.93 11.90
N GLY A 149 7.23 -0.04 12.42
CA GLY A 149 6.62 1.07 11.70
C GLY A 149 5.11 1.12 11.90
N SER A 150 4.39 1.61 10.90
CA SER A 150 2.95 1.84 10.96
C SER A 150 2.16 0.62 10.45
N TYR A 151 1.22 0.14 11.29
CA TYR A 151 0.27 -0.90 10.89
C TYR A 151 -0.63 -0.42 9.73
N THR A 152 -1.10 0.81 9.79
CA THR A 152 -2.00 1.37 8.77
C THR A 152 -1.28 1.55 7.43
N ASN A 153 0.04 1.78 7.45
CA ASN A 153 0.89 1.74 6.27
C ASN A 153 0.89 0.35 5.62
N VAL A 154 1.02 -0.72 6.41
CA VAL A 154 0.97 -2.11 5.88
C VAL A 154 -0.40 -2.43 5.29
N VAL A 155 -1.47 -1.88 5.85
CA VAL A 155 -2.83 -2.00 5.28
C VAL A 155 -2.98 -1.27 3.95
N GLY A 156 -2.17 -0.22 3.70
CA GLY A 156 -2.14 0.51 2.44
C GLY A 156 -2.36 2.02 2.54
N LEU A 157 -2.47 2.58 3.77
CA LEU A 157 -2.56 4.03 3.97
C LEU A 157 -2.09 4.40 5.38
N PRO A 158 -0.94 5.11 5.54
CA PRO A 158 -0.44 5.58 6.83
C PRO A 158 -1.31 6.75 7.34
N VAL A 159 -2.45 6.44 7.96
CA VAL A 159 -3.49 7.43 8.32
C VAL A 159 -3.00 8.47 9.32
N GLU A 160 -2.09 8.10 10.22
CA GLU A 160 -1.46 9.01 11.15
C GLU A 160 -0.66 10.12 10.44
N HIS A 161 0.14 9.76 9.45
CA HIS A 161 0.91 10.71 8.66
C HIS A 161 0.01 11.55 7.74
N VAL A 162 -0.99 10.89 7.13
CA VAL A 162 -2.02 11.60 6.34
C VAL A 162 -2.71 12.67 7.17
N TYR A 163 -3.12 12.32 8.40
CA TYR A 163 -3.78 13.25 9.31
C TYR A 163 -2.89 14.45 9.66
N ASP A 164 -1.62 14.20 9.98
CA ASP A 164 -0.65 15.25 10.29
C ASP A 164 -0.45 16.22 9.12
N GLU A 165 -0.33 15.72 7.89
CA GLU A 165 -0.18 16.55 6.70
C GLU A 165 -1.47 17.33 6.39
N LEU A 166 -2.64 16.74 6.59
CA LEU A 166 -3.92 17.45 6.48
C LEU A 166 -4.03 18.58 7.51
N CYS A 167 -3.68 18.34 8.77
CA CYS A 167 -3.68 19.37 9.82
C CYS A 167 -2.75 20.54 9.48
N LYS A 168 -1.52 20.25 9.03
CA LYS A 168 -0.56 21.27 8.58
C LYS A 168 -1.12 22.11 7.43
N ALA A 169 -1.63 21.46 6.38
CA ALA A 169 -2.13 22.15 5.20
C ALA A 169 -3.42 22.96 5.44
N LEU A 170 -4.24 22.53 6.38
CA LEU A 170 -5.48 23.22 6.76
C LEU A 170 -5.29 24.26 7.86
N GLY A 171 -4.08 24.35 8.44
CA GLY A 171 -3.78 25.27 9.54
C GLY A 171 -4.46 24.90 10.85
N ALA A 172 -4.85 23.66 11.03
CA ALA A 172 -5.35 23.14 12.30
C ALA A 172 -4.17 23.04 13.30
N LYS A 173 -4.32 23.68 14.46
CA LYS A 173 -3.35 23.63 15.57
C LYS A 173 -3.83 22.66 16.62
#